data_c2ee3c84064d95b5313192392f26bf75
#
_entry.id   c2ee3c84064d95b5313192392f26bf75
#
_cell.length_a   1.000
_cell.length_b   1.000
_cell.length_c   1.000
_cell.angle_alpha   90.00
_cell.angle_beta   90.00
_cell.angle_gamma   90.00
#
_symmetry.space_group_name_H-M   'P 1'
#
loop_
_entity.id
_entity.type
_entity.pdbx_description
1 polymer ?
#
loop_
_entity_poly.entity_id
_entity_poly.type
_entity_poly.pdbx_seq_one_letter_code
_entity_poly.pdbx_strand_id
1 'polypeptide(L)'
;MRTHILVCLGACMTSMTSMFVSDVLGNNGDVFRIPAQVVSGIGFLGAGMIILKNNNMITGLTTAAGVWTTATIGVALGYGYYVGAVAVTVLFLSTIVLFARFERKRKSAEVIYIEIDNAYKVNAVLKGLEREIPESFTYQIFAPKSGNQGSVGLNVVIDKRIDMDVSGLSSIENIVFAVEE
;
A
#
# COMPACT_ATOMS: atom_id res chain seq x y z
N MET A 1 -11.94 5.17 -3.31
CA MET A 1 -13.38 5.25 -3.06
C MET A 1 -14.24 4.86 -4.27
N ARG A 2 -14.09 5.49 -5.44
CA ARG A 2 -14.92 5.19 -6.63
C ARG A 2 -14.95 3.70 -6.99
N THR A 3 -13.79 3.05 -7.02
CA THR A 3 -13.65 1.62 -7.34
C THR A 3 -14.48 0.72 -6.40
N HIS A 4 -14.43 0.96 -5.08
CA HIS A 4 -15.18 0.19 -4.10
C HIS A 4 -16.70 0.31 -4.32
N ILE A 5 -17.20 1.52 -4.60
CA ILE A 5 -18.62 1.75 -4.87
C ILE A 5 -19.06 0.97 -6.12
N LEU A 6 -18.30 1.08 -7.22
CA LEU A 6 -18.62 0.39 -8.47
C LEU A 6 -18.59 -1.13 -8.33
N VAL A 7 -17.58 -1.66 -7.61
CA VAL A 7 -17.47 -3.10 -7.32
C VAL A 7 -18.64 -3.59 -6.48
N CYS A 8 -19.01 -2.86 -5.43
CA CYS A 8 -20.16 -3.21 -4.59
C CYS A 8 -21.46 -3.24 -5.39
N LEU A 9 -21.72 -2.20 -6.18
CA LEU A 9 -22.91 -2.12 -7.03
C LEU A 9 -22.95 -3.23 -8.08
N GLY A 10 -21.83 -3.50 -8.75
CA GLY A 10 -21.75 -4.57 -9.74
C GLY A 10 -22.00 -5.94 -9.12
N ALA A 11 -21.38 -6.22 -7.96
CA ALA A 11 -21.58 -7.47 -7.23
C ALA A 11 -23.02 -7.63 -6.73
N CYS A 12 -23.63 -6.57 -6.22
CA CYS A 12 -25.03 -6.56 -5.79
C CYS A 12 -25.96 -6.87 -6.98
N MET A 13 -25.73 -6.22 -8.11
CA MET A 13 -26.53 -6.43 -9.32
C MET A 13 -26.44 -7.86 -9.84
N THR A 14 -25.28 -8.52 -9.77
CA THR A 14 -25.16 -9.93 -10.19
C THR A 14 -25.97 -10.87 -9.33
N SER A 15 -26.03 -10.65 -8.01
CA SER A 15 -26.84 -11.44 -7.08
C SER A 15 -28.35 -11.21 -7.31
N MET A 16 -28.75 -9.96 -7.44
CA MET A 16 -30.16 -9.61 -7.76
C MET A 16 -30.59 -10.23 -9.09
N THR A 17 -29.76 -10.18 -10.12
CA THR A 17 -30.04 -10.80 -11.42
C THR A 17 -30.20 -12.30 -11.29
N SER A 18 -29.33 -12.97 -10.52
CA SER A 18 -29.42 -14.41 -10.27
C SER A 18 -30.74 -14.80 -9.60
N MET A 19 -31.17 -14.06 -8.58
CA MET A 19 -32.45 -14.28 -7.92
C MET A 19 -33.63 -14.00 -8.87
N PHE A 20 -33.59 -12.91 -9.62
CA PHE A 20 -34.66 -12.59 -10.59
C PHE A 20 -34.84 -13.70 -11.61
N VAL A 21 -33.75 -14.24 -12.18
CA VAL A 21 -33.80 -15.35 -13.14
C VAL A 21 -34.41 -16.61 -12.52
N SER A 22 -34.06 -16.91 -11.27
CA SER A 22 -34.62 -18.06 -10.55
C SER A 22 -36.11 -17.86 -10.23
N ASP A 23 -36.44 -16.75 -9.58
CA ASP A 23 -37.76 -16.58 -8.95
C ASP A 23 -38.84 -16.12 -9.97
N VAL A 24 -38.46 -15.27 -10.93
CA VAL A 24 -39.42 -14.67 -11.90
C VAL A 24 -39.47 -15.47 -13.20
N LEU A 25 -38.33 -15.96 -13.68
CA LEU A 25 -38.28 -16.69 -14.96
C LEU A 25 -38.39 -18.22 -14.75
N GLY A 26 -38.49 -18.69 -13.49
CA GLY A 26 -38.66 -20.10 -13.17
C GLY A 26 -37.49 -21.00 -13.56
N ASN A 27 -36.29 -20.43 -13.70
CA ASN A 27 -35.11 -21.21 -14.04
C ASN A 27 -34.51 -21.80 -12.77
N ASN A 28 -34.60 -23.13 -12.61
CA ASN A 28 -34.07 -23.91 -11.48
C ASN A 28 -32.54 -24.07 -11.54
N GLY A 29 -31.82 -23.17 -12.19
CA GLY A 29 -30.37 -23.15 -12.22
C GLY A 29 -29.75 -22.70 -10.87
N ASP A 30 -28.46 -22.91 -10.74
CA ASP A 30 -27.71 -22.51 -9.56
C ASP A 30 -27.61 -20.97 -9.46
N VAL A 31 -28.38 -20.39 -8.55
CA VAL A 31 -28.40 -18.93 -8.28
C VAL A 31 -27.08 -18.38 -7.77
N PHE A 32 -26.18 -19.22 -7.22
CA PHE A 32 -24.90 -18.79 -6.73
C PHE A 32 -23.81 -18.76 -7.81
N ARG A 33 -24.07 -19.32 -8.98
CA ARG A 33 -23.06 -19.47 -10.03
C ARG A 33 -22.49 -18.16 -10.53
N ILE A 34 -23.35 -17.15 -10.79
CA ILE A 34 -22.88 -15.84 -11.28
C ILE A 34 -22.12 -15.06 -10.20
N PRO A 35 -22.63 -14.93 -8.97
CA PRO A 35 -21.91 -14.27 -7.88
C PRO A 35 -20.60 -14.98 -7.49
N ALA A 36 -20.53 -16.31 -7.61
CA ALA A 36 -19.28 -17.05 -7.39
C ALA A 36 -18.17 -16.61 -8.37
N GLN A 37 -18.54 -16.33 -9.63
CA GLN A 37 -17.59 -15.81 -10.63
C GLN A 37 -17.15 -14.36 -10.30
N VAL A 38 -18.00 -13.56 -9.68
CA VAL A 38 -17.60 -12.23 -9.19
C VAL A 38 -16.52 -12.34 -8.12
N VAL A 39 -16.73 -13.22 -7.13
CA VAL A 39 -15.76 -13.44 -6.03
C VAL A 39 -14.40 -13.92 -6.59
N SER A 40 -14.42 -14.78 -7.58
CA SER A 40 -13.21 -15.26 -8.26
C SER A 40 -12.58 -14.14 -9.12
N GLY A 41 -13.40 -13.46 -9.94
CA GLY A 41 -12.94 -12.43 -10.89
C GLY A 41 -12.36 -11.19 -10.22
N ILE A 42 -12.85 -10.84 -9.03
CA ILE A 42 -12.34 -9.67 -8.29
C ILE A 42 -10.88 -9.88 -7.85
N GLY A 43 -10.41 -11.13 -7.77
CA GLY A 43 -9.01 -11.46 -7.51
C GLY A 43 -8.05 -10.87 -8.55
N PHE A 44 -8.47 -10.81 -9.82
CA PHE A 44 -7.70 -10.16 -10.88
C PHE A 44 -7.54 -8.64 -10.66
N LEU A 45 -8.61 -7.95 -10.27
CA LEU A 45 -8.55 -6.54 -9.93
C LEU A 45 -7.70 -6.31 -8.68
N GLY A 46 -7.81 -7.20 -7.68
CA GLY A 46 -6.96 -7.17 -6.48
C GLY A 46 -5.48 -7.31 -6.82
N ALA A 47 -5.13 -8.27 -7.66
CA ALA A 47 -3.75 -8.46 -8.13
C ALA A 47 -3.21 -7.22 -8.87
N GLY A 48 -4.04 -6.58 -9.70
CA GLY A 48 -3.68 -5.35 -10.41
C GLY A 48 -3.42 -4.14 -9.50
N MET A 49 -3.85 -4.18 -8.24
CA MET A 49 -3.60 -3.12 -7.25
C MET A 49 -2.34 -3.34 -6.43
N ILE A 50 -1.76 -4.53 -6.47
CA ILE A 50 -0.54 -4.86 -5.75
C ILE A 50 0.65 -4.47 -6.61
N ILE A 51 1.43 -3.51 -6.14
CA ILE A 51 2.58 -2.94 -6.88
C ILE A 51 3.85 -3.16 -6.08
N LEU A 52 4.87 -3.69 -6.74
CA LEU A 52 6.22 -3.75 -6.22
C LEU A 52 6.93 -2.44 -6.55
N LYS A 53 7.32 -1.67 -5.54
CA LYS A 53 8.13 -0.46 -5.70
C LYS A 53 9.62 -0.80 -5.78
N ASN A 54 10.42 0.14 -6.29
CA ASN A 54 11.86 0.00 -6.52
C ASN A 54 12.67 -0.45 -5.28
N ASN A 55 12.12 -0.32 -4.08
CA ASN A 55 12.71 -0.72 -2.79
C ASN A 55 12.26 -2.12 -2.31
N ASN A 56 11.82 -3.01 -3.19
CA ASN A 56 11.21 -4.30 -2.81
C ASN A 56 10.02 -4.19 -1.85
N MET A 57 9.44 -2.99 -1.69
CA MET A 57 8.25 -2.79 -0.88
C MET A 57 6.98 -3.11 -1.67
N ILE A 58 6.20 -4.04 -1.16
CA ILE A 58 4.90 -4.38 -1.73
C ILE A 58 3.86 -3.42 -1.17
N THR A 59 3.18 -2.70 -2.06
CA THR A 59 2.09 -1.77 -1.70
C THR A 59 0.77 -2.21 -2.32
N GLY A 60 -0.36 -1.77 -1.74
CA GLY A 60 -1.70 -2.06 -2.28
C GLY A 60 -2.38 -3.30 -1.71
N LEU A 61 -1.75 -4.09 -0.84
CA LEU A 61 -2.34 -5.30 -0.24
C LEU A 61 -3.66 -5.00 0.50
N THR A 62 -3.66 -3.98 1.36
CA THR A 62 -4.88 -3.55 2.10
C THR A 62 -5.97 -3.07 1.15
N THR A 63 -5.59 -2.35 0.08
CA THR A 63 -6.54 -1.89 -0.94
C THR A 63 -7.16 -3.06 -1.70
N ALA A 64 -6.35 -4.05 -2.09
CA ALA A 64 -6.80 -5.27 -2.77
C ALA A 64 -7.76 -6.08 -1.89
N ALA A 65 -7.42 -6.28 -0.62
CA ALA A 65 -8.29 -6.94 0.37
C ALA A 65 -9.60 -6.15 0.57
N GLY A 66 -9.52 -4.82 0.60
CA GLY A 66 -10.69 -3.94 0.71
C GLY A 66 -11.64 -4.06 -0.47
N VAL A 67 -11.15 -4.14 -1.68
CA VAL A 67 -11.99 -4.33 -2.88
C VAL A 67 -12.66 -5.70 -2.88
N TRP A 68 -11.94 -6.74 -2.48
CA TRP A 68 -12.50 -8.08 -2.34
C TRP A 68 -13.62 -8.12 -1.29
N THR A 69 -13.39 -7.57 -0.10
CA THR A 69 -14.41 -7.46 0.96
C THR A 69 -15.63 -6.65 0.48
N THR A 70 -15.42 -5.58 -0.27
CA THR A 70 -16.53 -4.75 -0.79
C THR A 70 -17.37 -5.52 -1.81
N ALA A 71 -16.76 -6.38 -2.63
CA ALA A 71 -17.49 -7.24 -3.55
C ALA A 71 -18.40 -8.24 -2.79
N THR A 72 -17.89 -8.87 -1.73
CA THR A 72 -18.67 -9.82 -0.92
C THR A 72 -19.82 -9.14 -0.18
N ILE A 73 -19.64 -7.91 0.30
CA ILE A 73 -20.72 -7.08 0.85
C ILE A 73 -21.78 -6.83 -0.21
N GLY A 74 -21.41 -6.49 -1.44
CA GLY A 74 -22.32 -6.30 -2.55
C GLY A 74 -23.14 -7.56 -2.87
N VAL A 75 -22.48 -8.73 -2.91
CA VAL A 75 -23.17 -10.02 -3.09
C VAL A 75 -24.20 -10.25 -1.99
N ALA A 76 -23.84 -10.04 -0.73
CA ALA A 76 -24.73 -10.18 0.42
C ALA A 76 -25.95 -9.25 0.34
N LEU A 77 -25.73 -7.99 -0.04
CA LEU A 77 -26.82 -7.02 -0.25
C LEU A 77 -27.78 -7.46 -1.36
N GLY A 78 -27.23 -7.96 -2.47
CA GLY A 78 -28.02 -8.43 -3.60
C GLY A 78 -28.90 -9.65 -3.29
N TYR A 79 -28.48 -10.48 -2.33
CA TYR A 79 -29.28 -11.59 -1.79
C TYR A 79 -30.20 -11.19 -0.63
N GLY A 80 -30.26 -9.92 -0.24
CA GLY A 80 -31.09 -9.45 0.88
C GLY A 80 -30.52 -9.80 2.27
N TYR A 81 -29.27 -10.26 2.36
CA TYR A 81 -28.64 -10.56 3.65
C TYR A 81 -28.06 -9.28 4.28
N TYR A 82 -28.95 -8.34 4.59
CA TYR A 82 -28.59 -6.99 5.06
C TYR A 82 -27.87 -7.00 6.40
N VAL A 83 -28.26 -7.86 7.34
CA VAL A 83 -27.63 -7.94 8.67
C VAL A 83 -26.16 -8.33 8.56
N GLY A 84 -25.84 -9.33 7.75
CA GLY A 84 -24.47 -9.74 7.51
C GLY A 84 -23.66 -8.67 6.78
N ALA A 85 -24.26 -8.02 5.77
CA ALA A 85 -23.61 -6.95 5.02
C ALA A 85 -23.24 -5.76 5.94
N VAL A 86 -24.14 -5.33 6.83
CA VAL A 86 -23.89 -4.26 7.80
C VAL A 86 -22.82 -4.68 8.80
N ALA A 87 -22.91 -5.88 9.36
CA ALA A 87 -21.94 -6.39 10.33
C ALA A 87 -20.51 -6.41 9.73
N VAL A 88 -20.35 -6.96 8.53
CA VAL A 88 -19.04 -7.00 7.85
C VAL A 88 -18.56 -5.60 7.50
N THR A 89 -19.44 -4.69 7.07
CA THR A 89 -19.06 -3.30 6.79
C THR A 89 -18.52 -2.59 8.03
N VAL A 90 -19.20 -2.76 9.18
CA VAL A 90 -18.74 -2.17 10.45
C VAL A 90 -17.38 -2.74 10.88
N LEU A 91 -17.20 -4.06 10.80
CA LEU A 91 -15.94 -4.71 11.12
C LEU A 91 -14.82 -4.26 10.18
N PHE A 92 -15.08 -4.18 8.88
CA PHE A 92 -14.12 -3.73 7.88
C PHE A 92 -13.66 -2.29 8.12
N LEU A 93 -14.60 -1.36 8.32
CA LEU A 93 -14.27 0.04 8.60
C LEU A 93 -13.53 0.19 9.94
N SER A 94 -13.96 -0.55 10.98
CA SER A 94 -13.30 -0.55 12.28
C SER A 94 -11.84 -1.02 12.16
N THR A 95 -11.61 -2.08 11.40
CA THR A 95 -10.26 -2.61 11.17
C THR A 95 -9.37 -1.57 10.50
N ILE A 96 -9.84 -0.96 9.40
CA ILE A 96 -9.05 0.06 8.68
C ILE A 96 -8.72 1.24 9.61
N VAL A 97 -9.71 1.77 10.32
CA VAL A 97 -9.51 2.94 11.20
C VAL A 97 -8.60 2.61 12.38
N LEU A 98 -8.78 1.44 12.99
CA LEU A 98 -7.99 1.02 14.15
C LEU A 98 -6.51 0.83 13.75
N PHE A 99 -6.25 0.09 12.68
CA PHE A 99 -4.88 -0.15 12.22
C PHE A 99 -4.21 1.12 11.71
N ALA A 100 -4.93 2.00 10.99
CA ALA A 100 -4.39 3.29 10.58
C ALA A 100 -3.97 4.17 11.78
N ARG A 101 -4.71 4.09 12.90
CA ARG A 101 -4.31 4.78 14.13
C ARG A 101 -3.08 4.16 14.79
N PHE A 102 -2.95 2.83 14.75
CA PHE A 102 -1.78 2.13 15.28
C PHE A 102 -0.53 2.42 14.43
N GLU A 103 -0.66 2.41 13.10
CA GLU A 103 0.44 2.75 12.19
C GLU A 103 0.91 4.19 12.36
N ARG A 104 -0.02 5.13 12.57
CA ARG A 104 0.33 6.52 12.89
C ARG A 104 1.09 6.69 14.20
N LYS A 105 0.89 5.79 15.17
CA LYS A 105 1.64 5.77 16.45
C LYS A 105 3.00 5.09 16.32
N ARG A 106 3.17 4.15 15.38
CA ARG A 106 4.47 3.66 14.97
C ARG A 106 5.09 4.78 14.13
N LYS A 107 6.07 5.45 14.71
CA LYS A 107 6.86 6.46 14.00
C LYS A 107 7.31 5.87 12.67
N SER A 108 6.86 6.46 11.58
CA SER A 108 7.29 6.06 10.24
C SER A 108 8.80 6.20 10.18
N ALA A 109 9.47 5.15 9.71
CA ALA A 109 10.88 5.26 9.37
C ALA A 109 11.04 6.44 8.39
N GLU A 110 11.97 7.31 8.66
CA GLU A 110 12.29 8.44 7.80
C GLU A 110 13.32 7.97 6.78
N VAL A 111 13.03 8.21 5.52
CA VAL A 111 13.93 7.84 4.41
C VAL A 111 14.58 9.11 3.89
N ILE A 112 15.90 9.19 4.02
CA ILE A 112 16.69 10.30 3.50
C ILE A 112 17.47 9.80 2.29
N TYR A 113 17.29 10.44 1.16
CA TYR A 113 18.12 10.22 -0.02
C TYR A 113 19.34 11.14 0.02
N ILE A 114 20.50 10.56 -0.10
CA ILE A 114 21.79 11.26 -0.11
C ILE A 114 22.51 10.92 -1.41
N GLU A 115 23.02 11.91 -2.12
CA GLU A 115 23.87 11.70 -3.27
C GLU A 115 25.33 12.04 -2.92
N ILE A 116 26.22 11.10 -3.23
CA ILE A 116 27.66 11.17 -2.96
C ILE A 116 28.40 11.36 -4.27
N ASP A 117 29.34 12.26 -4.31
CA ASP A 117 30.10 12.64 -5.51
C ASP A 117 30.93 11.48 -6.09
N ASN A 118 31.37 10.55 -5.23
CA ASN A 118 32.22 9.45 -5.63
C ASN A 118 31.92 8.15 -4.88
N ALA A 119 31.75 7.06 -5.61
CA ALA A 119 31.47 5.72 -5.06
C ALA A 119 32.52 5.23 -4.05
N TYR A 120 33.80 5.60 -4.22
CA TYR A 120 34.86 5.21 -3.29
C TYR A 120 34.77 5.89 -1.92
N LYS A 121 33.99 6.98 -1.80
CA LYS A 121 33.86 7.75 -0.56
C LYS A 121 32.65 7.35 0.29
N VAL A 122 31.84 6.38 -0.15
CA VAL A 122 30.67 5.88 0.57
C VAL A 122 30.98 5.54 2.02
N ASN A 123 32.06 4.83 2.29
CA ASN A 123 32.46 4.46 3.65
C ASN A 123 32.84 5.67 4.53
N ALA A 124 33.38 6.72 3.94
CA ALA A 124 33.68 7.95 4.68
C ALA A 124 32.41 8.71 5.06
N VAL A 125 31.46 8.79 4.13
CA VAL A 125 30.13 9.38 4.37
C VAL A 125 29.34 8.59 5.40
N LEU A 126 29.35 7.26 5.34
CA LEU A 126 28.69 6.40 6.35
C LEU A 126 29.22 6.66 7.75
N LYS A 127 30.56 6.78 7.91
CA LYS A 127 31.16 7.14 9.21
C LYS A 127 30.80 8.55 9.67
N GLY A 128 30.59 9.48 8.74
CA GLY A 128 30.06 10.81 9.02
C GLY A 128 28.63 10.75 9.54
N LEU A 129 27.78 9.98 8.83
CA LEU A 129 26.38 9.76 9.22
C LEU A 129 26.25 9.07 10.59
N GLU A 130 27.08 8.08 10.92
CA GLU A 130 27.10 7.44 12.24
C GLU A 130 27.42 8.40 13.40
N ARG A 131 28.08 9.51 13.14
CA ARG A 131 28.37 10.55 14.14
C ARG A 131 27.22 11.53 14.33
N GLU A 132 26.53 11.86 13.23
CA GLU A 132 25.43 12.81 13.23
C GLU A 132 24.09 12.15 13.59
N ILE A 133 23.91 10.87 13.25
CA ILE A 133 22.70 10.09 13.52
C ILE A 133 22.99 9.13 14.68
N PRO A 134 22.54 9.46 15.92
CA PRO A 134 22.84 8.64 17.11
C PRO A 134 22.05 7.32 17.16
N GLU A 135 21.12 7.11 16.22
CA GLU A 135 20.26 5.92 16.14
C GLU A 135 20.76 4.96 15.06
N SER A 136 20.39 3.67 15.19
CA SER A 136 20.67 2.67 14.15
C SER A 136 19.92 3.02 12.87
N PHE A 137 20.61 3.08 11.76
CA PHE A 137 20.04 3.25 10.44
C PHE A 137 20.44 2.10 9.51
N THR A 138 19.60 1.84 8.53
CA THR A 138 19.91 0.94 7.43
C THR A 138 20.07 1.75 6.15
N TYR A 139 20.95 1.29 5.26
CA TYR A 139 21.17 2.00 4.00
C TYR A 139 21.10 1.06 2.80
N GLN A 140 20.74 1.62 1.65
CA GLN A 140 20.74 0.93 0.37
C GLN A 140 21.40 1.83 -0.68
N ILE A 141 22.22 1.22 -1.53
CA ILE A 141 22.96 1.92 -2.59
C ILE A 141 22.19 1.83 -3.90
N PHE A 142 22.03 2.97 -4.58
CA PHE A 142 21.33 3.09 -5.85
C PHE A 142 22.16 3.84 -6.89
N ALA A 143 21.70 3.80 -8.14
CA ALA A 143 22.20 4.70 -9.16
C ALA A 143 21.84 6.16 -8.79
N PRO A 144 22.70 7.15 -9.08
CA PRO A 144 22.45 8.53 -8.74
C PRO A 144 21.22 9.07 -9.48
N LYS A 145 20.36 9.80 -8.79
CA LYS A 145 19.18 10.44 -9.41
C LYS A 145 19.56 11.61 -10.33
N SER A 146 20.70 12.24 -10.07
CA SER A 146 21.24 13.30 -10.93
C SER A 146 21.73 12.82 -12.29
N GLY A 147 21.98 11.52 -12.43
CA GLY A 147 22.58 10.92 -13.64
C GLY A 147 24.06 11.21 -13.80
N ASN A 148 24.73 11.82 -12.83
CA ASN A 148 26.17 12.12 -12.87
C ASN A 148 26.99 10.82 -12.85
N GLN A 149 27.90 10.68 -13.82
CA GLN A 149 28.83 9.54 -13.87
C GLN A 149 29.82 9.62 -12.71
N GLY A 150 29.88 8.55 -11.92
CA GLY A 150 30.76 8.45 -10.76
C GLY A 150 30.10 8.75 -9.41
N SER A 151 28.95 9.43 -9.40
CA SER A 151 28.16 9.64 -8.20
C SER A 151 27.38 8.37 -7.82
N VAL A 152 26.99 8.27 -6.55
CA VAL A 152 26.19 7.17 -6.01
C VAL A 152 25.08 7.73 -5.15
N GLY A 153 23.88 7.19 -5.33
CA GLY A 153 22.72 7.47 -4.47
C GLY A 153 22.67 6.52 -3.27
N LEU A 154 22.38 7.04 -2.10
CA LEU A 154 22.23 6.32 -0.85
C LEU A 154 20.86 6.62 -0.24
N ASN A 155 20.03 5.60 -0.06
CA ASN A 155 18.81 5.75 0.75
C ASN A 155 19.13 5.29 2.17
N VAL A 156 19.04 6.21 3.10
CA VAL A 156 19.23 5.97 4.54
C VAL A 156 17.86 5.91 5.20
N VAL A 157 17.55 4.78 5.81
CA VAL A 157 16.29 4.54 6.52
C VAL A 157 16.58 4.60 8.03
N ILE A 158 15.97 5.55 8.70
CA ILE A 158 16.12 5.78 10.14
C ILE A 158 14.86 5.28 10.84
N ASP A 159 15.00 4.41 11.84
CA ASP A 159 13.88 3.74 12.53
C ASP A 159 12.99 4.66 13.38
N LYS A 160 13.42 5.91 13.60
CA LYS A 160 12.65 6.93 14.31
C LYS A 160 12.69 8.25 13.57
N ARG A 161 11.58 9.00 13.64
CA ARG A 161 11.59 10.41 13.26
C ARG A 161 12.56 11.15 14.19
N ILE A 162 13.67 11.52 13.63
CA ILE A 162 14.57 12.48 14.25
C ILE A 162 14.12 13.84 13.67
N ASP A 163 13.84 14.78 14.55
CA ASP A 163 13.59 16.17 14.14
C ASP A 163 14.95 16.80 13.76
N MET A 164 15.55 16.24 12.70
CA MET A 164 16.89 16.60 12.25
C MET A 164 16.76 17.44 10.99
N ASP A 165 17.42 18.56 10.99
CA ASP A 165 17.53 19.38 9.79
C ASP A 165 18.37 18.63 8.73
N VAL A 166 17.67 18.03 7.75
CA VAL A 166 18.30 17.29 6.63
C VAL A 166 19.31 18.16 5.88
N SER A 167 19.12 19.50 5.92
CA SER A 167 20.08 20.44 5.33
C SER A 167 21.44 20.40 6.03
N GLY A 168 21.48 20.05 7.33
CA GLY A 168 22.71 19.84 8.09
C GLY A 168 23.55 18.68 7.56
N LEU A 169 22.94 17.64 7.02
CA LEU A 169 23.65 16.50 6.42
C LEU A 169 24.44 16.87 5.16
N SER A 170 23.98 17.90 4.45
CA SER A 170 24.70 18.42 3.27
C SER A 170 26.05 19.06 3.64
N SER A 171 26.31 19.34 4.93
CA SER A 171 27.59 19.84 5.43
C SER A 171 28.65 18.72 5.60
N ILE A 172 28.25 17.46 5.55
CA ILE A 172 29.18 16.32 5.60
C ILE A 172 29.99 16.28 4.30
N GLU A 173 31.28 16.17 4.43
CA GLU A 173 32.21 16.16 3.29
C GLU A 173 31.84 15.03 2.30
N ASN A 174 31.78 15.37 1.00
CA ASN A 174 31.47 14.48 -0.13
C ASN A 174 29.98 14.17 -0.33
N ILE A 175 29.06 14.79 0.39
CA ILE A 175 27.64 14.79 0.07
C ILE A 175 27.34 15.91 -0.92
N VAL A 176 26.73 15.58 -2.05
CA VAL A 176 26.31 16.56 -3.08
C VAL A 176 25.03 17.23 -2.63
N PHE A 177 24.04 16.44 -2.19
CA PHE A 177 22.80 16.90 -1.57
C PHE A 177 22.13 15.77 -0.77
N ALA A 178 21.28 16.14 0.18
CA ALA A 178 20.44 15.26 0.95
C ALA A 178 18.99 15.77 0.89
N VAL A 179 18.01 14.87 0.68
CA VAL A 179 16.58 15.19 0.58
C VAL A 179 15.75 14.13 1.28
N GLU A 180 14.73 14.53 2.02
CA GLU A 180 13.72 13.66 2.61
C GLU A 180 12.79 13.12 1.51
N GLU A 181 12.52 11.79 1.50
CA GLU A 181 11.64 11.11 0.53
C GLU A 181 10.22 10.83 1.08
#